data_53ea8b9bc2802a6c5efe92a05f15bdb0
#
_entry.id   53ea8b9bc2802a6c5efe92a05f15bdb0
#
_cell.length_a   1.000
_cell.length_b   1.000
_cell.length_c   1.000
_cell.angle_alpha   90.00
_cell.angle_beta   90.00
_cell.angle_gamma   90.00
#
_symmetry.space_group_name_H-M   'P 1'
#
loop_
_entity.id
_entity.type
_entity.pdbx_description
1 polymer ?
#
loop_
_entity_poly.entity_id
_entity_poly.type
_entity_poly.pdbx_seq_one_letter_code
_entity_poly.pdbx_strand_id
1 'polypeptide(L)'
;KEKEKLTDAISDISHQIKTPLTSMTIMVDLLRDKNLEEEKRIMFTRNLQVQLERMEWLVSSLLKLSKIDAGTVTFKKEKVRVQELVDHAIKPLLIPMDIKMQRVNVEGDEKVSFLGDFNWTAEAIINVLKNCVEHTRKGGEISISYAENALFTEITIEDNGIGIPKEDLPYIFKRFYKGKTASDDSVGIGLAMAHTIITSQQGDITVHSE
;
A
#
# COMPACT_ATOMS: atom_id res chain seq x y z
N LYS A 1 8.32 25.72 10.44
CA LYS A 1 7.50 24.47 10.52
C LYS A 1 7.06 23.94 9.15
N GLU A 2 6.42 24.73 8.25
CA GLU A 2 6.04 24.25 6.91
C GLU A 2 7.25 24.00 6.01
N LYS A 3 8.20 24.93 6.01
CA LYS A 3 9.44 24.84 5.22
C LYS A 3 10.32 23.64 5.66
N GLU A 4 10.38 23.35 6.94
CA GLU A 4 11.08 22.18 7.49
C GLU A 4 10.40 20.88 7.03
N LYS A 5 9.08 20.79 7.16
CA LYS A 5 8.33 19.62 6.68
C LYS A 5 8.51 19.36 5.18
N LEU A 6 8.58 20.41 4.37
CA LEU A 6 8.83 20.29 2.94
C LEU A 6 10.25 19.80 2.66
N THR A 7 11.25 20.32 3.38
CA THR A 7 12.65 19.91 3.25
C THR A 7 12.82 18.43 3.63
N ASP A 8 12.21 17.99 4.72
CA ASP A 8 12.24 16.60 5.16
C ASP A 8 11.58 15.69 4.13
N ALA A 9 10.40 16.06 3.62
CA ALA A 9 9.70 15.29 2.59
C ALA A 9 10.52 15.17 1.29
N ILE A 10 11.17 16.24 0.83
CA ILE A 10 12.04 16.21 -0.35
C ILE A 10 13.26 15.32 -0.10
N SER A 11 13.85 15.38 1.09
CA SER A 11 14.96 14.52 1.47
C SER A 11 14.56 13.04 1.44
N ASP A 12 13.42 12.70 2.04
CA ASP A 12 12.89 11.35 2.06
C ASP A 12 12.60 10.82 0.65
N ILE A 13 11.94 11.62 -0.20
CA ILE A 13 11.69 11.28 -1.61
C ILE A 13 13.01 11.03 -2.34
N SER A 14 13.99 11.90 -2.16
CA SER A 14 15.30 11.79 -2.81
C SER A 14 16.00 10.49 -2.42
N HIS A 15 15.95 10.13 -1.15
CA HIS A 15 16.49 8.85 -0.67
C HIS A 15 15.75 7.64 -1.25
N GLN A 16 14.40 7.68 -1.29
CA GLN A 16 13.59 6.58 -1.82
C GLN A 16 13.76 6.38 -3.33
N ILE A 17 14.15 7.42 -4.07
CA ILE A 17 14.45 7.35 -5.51
C ILE A 17 15.91 6.90 -5.73
N LYS A 18 16.85 7.42 -4.95
CA LYS A 18 18.30 7.16 -5.14
C LYS A 18 18.65 5.69 -4.99
N THR A 19 18.09 5.01 -4.00
CA THR A 19 18.38 3.60 -3.71
C THR A 19 18.07 2.67 -4.89
N PRO A 20 16.83 2.61 -5.42
CA PRO A 20 16.52 1.77 -6.58
C PRO A 20 17.29 2.21 -7.82
N LEU A 21 17.50 3.51 -8.03
CA LEU A 21 18.25 4.02 -9.17
C LEU A 21 19.71 3.55 -9.16
N THR A 22 20.37 3.60 -8.01
CA THR A 22 21.74 3.09 -7.84
C THR A 22 21.80 1.59 -8.10
N SER A 23 20.84 0.82 -7.57
CA SER A 23 20.75 -0.62 -7.80
C SER A 23 20.58 -0.93 -9.29
N MET A 24 19.68 -0.22 -9.99
CA MET A 24 19.47 -0.40 -11.43
C MET A 24 20.72 -0.04 -12.23
N THR A 25 21.44 1.02 -11.89
CA THR A 25 22.69 1.41 -12.56
C THR A 25 23.72 0.29 -12.47
N ILE A 26 23.92 -0.27 -11.28
CA ILE A 26 24.85 -1.39 -11.06
C ILE A 26 24.44 -2.60 -11.90
N MET A 27 23.15 -2.96 -11.92
CA MET A 27 22.66 -4.09 -12.72
C MET A 27 22.87 -3.88 -14.21
N VAL A 28 22.65 -2.66 -14.72
CA VAL A 28 22.91 -2.31 -16.13
C VAL A 28 24.39 -2.47 -16.46
N ASP A 29 25.28 -2.02 -15.59
CA ASP A 29 26.73 -2.16 -15.81
C ASP A 29 27.15 -3.64 -15.81
N LEU A 30 26.60 -4.46 -14.91
CA LEU A 30 26.84 -5.90 -14.90
C LEU A 30 26.31 -6.61 -16.15
N LEU A 31 25.17 -6.18 -16.68
CA LEU A 31 24.59 -6.74 -17.90
C LEU A 31 25.40 -6.46 -19.17
N ARG A 32 26.31 -5.46 -19.13
CA ARG A 32 27.25 -5.15 -20.23
C ARG A 32 28.38 -6.17 -20.38
N ASP A 33 28.63 -6.97 -19.33
CA ASP A 33 29.64 -8.02 -19.40
C ASP A 33 29.21 -9.12 -20.39
N LYS A 34 30.01 -9.30 -21.45
CA LYS A 34 29.76 -10.31 -22.48
C LYS A 34 29.90 -11.76 -21.97
N ASN A 35 30.64 -11.92 -20.89
CA ASN A 35 30.89 -13.23 -20.27
C ASN A 35 29.90 -13.55 -19.12
N LEU A 36 28.90 -12.69 -18.92
CA LEU A 36 27.89 -12.92 -17.89
C LEU A 36 27.08 -14.19 -18.20
N GLU A 37 27.00 -15.09 -17.23
CA GLU A 37 26.19 -16.29 -17.29
C GLU A 37 24.72 -15.95 -17.56
N GLU A 38 24.04 -16.74 -18.38
CA GLU A 38 22.66 -16.49 -18.80
C GLU A 38 21.69 -16.43 -17.62
N GLU A 39 21.87 -17.30 -16.61
CA GLU A 39 21.06 -17.28 -15.39
C GLU A 39 21.16 -15.93 -14.64
N LYS A 40 22.37 -15.38 -14.53
CA LYS A 40 22.60 -14.07 -13.91
C LYS A 40 22.01 -12.95 -14.75
N ARG A 41 22.08 -13.06 -16.06
CA ARG A 41 21.48 -12.10 -16.99
C ARG A 41 19.96 -12.03 -16.81
N ILE A 42 19.31 -13.18 -16.76
CA ILE A 42 17.86 -13.29 -16.50
C ILE A 42 17.52 -12.70 -15.12
N MET A 43 18.29 -13.05 -14.10
CA MET A 43 18.07 -12.56 -12.73
C MET A 43 18.20 -11.03 -12.65
N PHE A 44 19.26 -10.43 -13.24
CA PHE A 44 19.44 -8.97 -13.22
C PHE A 44 18.37 -8.25 -14.01
N THR A 45 17.95 -8.79 -15.17
CA THR A 45 16.86 -8.22 -15.98
C THR A 45 15.55 -8.23 -15.20
N ARG A 46 15.23 -9.33 -14.52
CA ARG A 46 14.04 -9.42 -13.68
C ARG A 46 14.08 -8.42 -12.50
N ASN A 47 15.23 -8.32 -11.84
CA ASN A 47 15.39 -7.38 -10.74
C ASN A 47 15.28 -5.93 -11.21
N LEU A 48 15.80 -5.59 -12.39
CA LEU A 48 15.61 -4.27 -13.01
C LEU A 48 14.13 -3.96 -13.22
N GLN A 49 13.37 -4.92 -13.74
CA GLN A 49 11.94 -4.76 -13.93
C GLN A 49 11.22 -4.47 -12.61
N VAL A 50 11.51 -5.23 -11.55
CA VAL A 50 10.95 -5.02 -10.21
C VAL A 50 11.26 -3.61 -9.69
N GLN A 51 12.49 -3.12 -9.86
CA GLN A 51 12.87 -1.78 -9.42
C GLN A 51 12.15 -0.67 -10.23
N LEU A 52 11.96 -0.88 -11.53
CA LEU A 52 11.21 0.06 -12.38
C LEU A 52 9.73 0.13 -11.98
N GLU A 53 9.07 -1.00 -11.77
CA GLU A 53 7.68 -1.08 -11.32
C GLU A 53 7.50 -0.40 -9.95
N ARG A 54 8.47 -0.58 -9.05
CA ARG A 54 8.51 0.08 -7.75
C ARG A 54 8.61 1.59 -7.87
N MET A 55 9.49 2.10 -8.76
CA MET A 55 9.64 3.54 -9.01
C MET A 55 8.38 4.13 -9.63
N GLU A 56 7.77 3.45 -10.59
CA GLU A 56 6.51 3.87 -11.20
C GLU A 56 5.40 4.00 -10.16
N TRP A 57 5.26 2.99 -9.30
CA TRP A 57 4.31 3.04 -8.19
C TRP A 57 4.59 4.20 -7.22
N LEU A 58 5.86 4.43 -6.85
CA LEU A 58 6.27 5.52 -5.98
C LEU A 58 5.88 6.88 -6.57
N VAL A 59 6.25 7.14 -7.82
CA VAL A 59 5.95 8.41 -8.50
C VAL A 59 4.44 8.62 -8.62
N SER A 60 3.69 7.59 -9.04
CA SER A 60 2.24 7.63 -9.14
C SER A 60 1.59 7.94 -7.78
N SER A 61 2.06 7.30 -6.71
CA SER A 61 1.56 7.50 -5.35
C SER A 61 1.81 8.93 -4.86
N LEU A 62 3.01 9.46 -5.10
CA LEU A 62 3.35 10.84 -4.74
C LEU A 62 2.51 11.85 -5.49
N LEU A 63 2.27 11.64 -6.79
CA LEU A 63 1.41 12.51 -7.59
C LEU A 63 -0.05 12.48 -7.10
N LYS A 64 -0.58 11.29 -6.74
CA LYS A 64 -1.91 11.14 -6.15
C LYS A 64 -2.01 11.92 -4.83
N LEU A 65 -1.05 11.73 -3.92
CA LEU A 65 -1.01 12.44 -2.63
C LEU A 65 -0.91 13.95 -2.83
N SER A 66 -0.04 14.41 -3.73
CA SER A 66 0.11 15.84 -4.04
C SER A 66 -1.18 16.46 -4.56
N LYS A 67 -1.93 15.75 -5.41
CA LYS A 67 -3.23 16.22 -5.92
C LYS A 67 -4.28 16.32 -4.81
N ILE A 68 -4.31 15.35 -3.90
CA ILE A 68 -5.25 15.37 -2.76
C ILE A 68 -4.90 16.53 -1.82
N ASP A 69 -3.62 16.69 -1.46
CA ASP A 69 -3.14 17.78 -0.59
C ASP A 69 -3.43 19.17 -1.17
N ALA A 70 -3.29 19.31 -2.48
CA ALA A 70 -3.61 20.56 -3.20
C ALA A 70 -5.13 20.83 -3.32
N GLY A 71 -5.99 19.88 -2.87
CA GLY A 71 -7.43 20.00 -3.00
C GLY A 71 -7.94 19.99 -4.44
N THR A 72 -7.13 19.48 -5.39
CA THR A 72 -7.48 19.41 -6.82
C THR A 72 -8.26 18.16 -7.19
N VAL A 73 -8.38 17.21 -6.26
CA VAL A 73 -9.17 15.99 -6.45
C VAL A 73 -10.62 16.25 -6.07
N THR A 74 -11.54 15.97 -6.98
CA THR A 74 -12.97 15.94 -6.69
C THR A 74 -13.38 14.48 -6.49
N PHE A 75 -13.63 14.11 -5.24
CA PHE A 75 -14.15 12.78 -4.93
C PHE A 75 -15.62 12.68 -5.34
N LYS A 76 -15.95 11.60 -6.03
CA LYS A 76 -17.34 11.28 -6.33
C LYS A 76 -18.08 10.92 -5.03
N LYS A 77 -19.36 11.27 -4.97
CA LYS A 77 -20.28 10.85 -3.91
C LYS A 77 -21.38 9.99 -4.51
N GLU A 78 -21.05 8.74 -4.73
CA GLU A 78 -21.98 7.76 -5.29
C GLU A 78 -22.18 6.61 -4.27
N LYS A 79 -23.27 5.87 -4.44
CA LYS A 79 -23.52 4.71 -3.60
C LYS A 79 -22.56 3.58 -3.97
N VAL A 80 -21.67 3.25 -3.03
CA VAL A 80 -20.67 2.19 -3.15
C VAL A 80 -21.12 0.98 -2.36
N ARG A 81 -21.27 -0.18 -3.02
CA ARG A 81 -21.50 -1.45 -2.33
C ARG A 81 -20.17 -1.99 -1.81
N VAL A 82 -20.15 -2.32 -0.51
CA VAL A 82 -18.90 -2.76 0.14
C VAL A 82 -18.44 -4.11 -0.42
N GLN A 83 -19.35 -5.03 -0.71
CA GLN A 83 -19.00 -6.33 -1.32
C GLN A 83 -18.24 -6.13 -2.65
N GLU A 84 -18.76 -5.32 -3.55
CA GLU A 84 -18.14 -5.06 -4.85
C GLU A 84 -16.77 -4.38 -4.70
N LEU A 85 -16.65 -3.49 -3.72
CA LEU A 85 -15.41 -2.78 -3.40
C LEU A 85 -14.34 -3.74 -2.87
N VAL A 86 -14.69 -4.61 -1.94
CA VAL A 86 -13.80 -5.62 -1.34
C VAL A 86 -13.36 -6.62 -2.40
N ASP A 87 -14.29 -7.15 -3.21
CA ASP A 87 -13.97 -8.06 -4.30
C ASP A 87 -13.01 -7.43 -5.32
N HIS A 88 -13.22 -6.15 -5.63
CA HIS A 88 -12.30 -5.40 -6.50
C HIS A 88 -10.91 -5.24 -5.89
N ALA A 89 -10.83 -4.95 -4.59
CA ALA A 89 -9.58 -4.71 -3.90
C ALA A 89 -8.74 -5.99 -3.70
N ILE A 90 -9.37 -7.15 -3.57
CA ILE A 90 -8.69 -8.44 -3.42
C ILE A 90 -8.07 -8.91 -4.74
N LYS A 91 -8.71 -8.67 -5.89
CA LYS A 91 -8.28 -9.18 -7.20
C LYS A 91 -6.77 -9.03 -7.51
N PRO A 92 -6.15 -7.86 -7.37
CA PRO A 92 -4.71 -7.70 -7.66
C PRO A 92 -3.80 -8.44 -6.69
N LEU A 93 -4.33 -8.91 -5.56
CA LEU A 93 -3.57 -9.57 -4.50
C LEU A 93 -3.73 -11.09 -4.49
N LEU A 94 -4.61 -11.66 -5.33
CA LEU A 94 -4.85 -13.10 -5.37
C LEU A 94 -3.57 -13.88 -5.67
N ILE A 95 -2.78 -13.46 -6.65
CA ILE A 95 -1.51 -14.13 -7.00
C ILE A 95 -0.48 -14.03 -5.87
N PRO A 96 -0.17 -12.86 -5.29
CA PRO A 96 0.68 -12.75 -4.12
C PRO A 96 0.23 -13.61 -2.94
N MET A 97 -1.07 -13.65 -2.66
CA MET A 97 -1.66 -14.47 -1.59
C MET A 97 -1.47 -15.97 -1.87
N ASP A 98 -1.72 -16.41 -3.11
CA ASP A 98 -1.57 -17.82 -3.53
C ASP A 98 -0.10 -18.28 -3.42
N ILE A 99 0.85 -17.46 -3.86
CA ILE A 99 2.29 -17.75 -3.71
C ILE A 99 2.66 -17.95 -2.24
N LYS A 100 2.09 -17.17 -1.34
CA LYS A 100 2.28 -17.28 0.11
C LYS A 100 1.35 -18.31 0.76
N MET A 101 0.48 -18.99 0.00
CA MET A 101 -0.55 -19.93 0.52
C MET A 101 -1.41 -19.26 1.62
N GLN A 102 -1.65 -17.97 1.54
CA GLN A 102 -2.48 -17.23 2.47
C GLN A 102 -3.95 -17.42 2.13
N ARG A 103 -4.79 -17.40 3.15
CA ARG A 103 -6.25 -17.47 3.01
C ARG A 103 -6.84 -16.10 3.26
N VAL A 104 -7.88 -15.78 2.49
CA VAL A 104 -8.70 -14.58 2.70
C VAL A 104 -10.14 -15.00 2.96
N ASN A 105 -10.72 -14.50 4.05
CA ASN A 105 -12.11 -14.68 4.41
C ASN A 105 -12.82 -13.34 4.35
N VAL A 106 -14.01 -13.32 3.77
CA VAL A 106 -14.82 -12.10 3.65
C VAL A 106 -16.20 -12.38 4.25
N GLU A 107 -16.63 -11.55 5.20
CA GLU A 107 -17.91 -11.66 5.89
C GLU A 107 -18.61 -10.29 5.91
N GLY A 108 -19.90 -10.27 5.57
CA GLY A 108 -20.74 -9.08 5.63
C GLY A 108 -22.03 -9.24 4.86
N ASP A 109 -22.99 -8.35 5.09
CA ASP A 109 -24.25 -8.32 4.32
C ASP A 109 -24.01 -7.62 2.98
N GLU A 110 -24.37 -8.27 1.88
CA GLU A 110 -24.24 -7.75 0.50
C GLU A 110 -24.94 -6.39 0.28
N LYS A 111 -25.88 -6.02 1.16
CA LYS A 111 -26.62 -4.75 1.09
C LYS A 111 -25.85 -3.58 1.65
N VAL A 112 -24.79 -3.84 2.46
CA VAL A 112 -23.98 -2.80 3.09
C VAL A 112 -23.38 -1.88 2.03
N SER A 113 -23.58 -0.58 2.23
CA SER A 113 -23.13 0.44 1.29
C SER A 113 -22.85 1.76 2.00
N PHE A 114 -22.07 2.63 1.36
CA PHE A 114 -21.82 3.99 1.82
C PHE A 114 -21.82 4.96 0.64
N LEU A 115 -21.78 6.25 0.93
CA LEU A 115 -21.59 7.30 -0.07
C LEU A 115 -20.11 7.68 -0.13
N GLY A 116 -19.49 7.49 -1.30
CA GLY A 116 -18.07 7.78 -1.48
C GLY A 116 -17.61 7.57 -2.92
N ASP A 117 -16.30 7.63 -3.11
CA ASP A 117 -15.66 7.36 -4.40
C ASP A 117 -15.14 5.93 -4.43
N PHE A 118 -15.70 5.11 -5.31
CA PHE A 118 -15.33 3.71 -5.44
C PHE A 118 -13.83 3.52 -5.72
N ASN A 119 -13.29 4.25 -6.69
CA ASN A 119 -11.91 4.04 -7.14
C ASN A 119 -10.89 4.48 -6.08
N TRP A 120 -11.11 5.63 -5.45
CA TRP A 120 -10.24 6.11 -4.40
C TRP A 120 -10.32 5.22 -3.14
N THR A 121 -11.52 4.80 -2.77
CA THR A 121 -11.67 3.90 -1.60
C THR A 121 -11.07 2.52 -1.89
N ALA A 122 -11.23 1.99 -3.11
CA ALA A 122 -10.55 0.76 -3.52
C ALA A 122 -9.02 0.88 -3.43
N GLU A 123 -8.45 1.99 -3.87
CA GLU A 123 -7.01 2.27 -3.73
C GLU A 123 -6.58 2.24 -2.24
N ALA A 124 -7.35 2.84 -1.35
CA ALA A 124 -7.07 2.83 0.08
C ALA A 124 -7.07 1.40 0.64
N ILE A 125 -8.11 0.61 0.33
CA ILE A 125 -8.23 -0.79 0.78
C ILE A 125 -7.10 -1.65 0.20
N ILE A 126 -6.76 -1.50 -1.08
CA ILE A 126 -5.64 -2.21 -1.71
C ILE A 126 -4.33 -1.94 -0.96
N ASN A 127 -4.07 -0.68 -0.56
CA ASN A 127 -2.85 -0.35 0.18
C ASN A 127 -2.82 -0.99 1.58
N VAL A 128 -3.94 -1.06 2.27
CA VAL A 128 -4.05 -1.78 3.55
C VAL A 128 -3.86 -3.28 3.34
N LEU A 129 -4.55 -3.88 2.38
CA LEU A 129 -4.44 -5.31 2.07
C LEU A 129 -3.02 -5.71 1.62
N LYS A 130 -2.34 -4.88 0.83
CA LYS A 130 -0.93 -5.11 0.48
C LYS A 130 -0.06 -5.23 1.74
N ASN A 131 -0.28 -4.35 2.70
CA ASN A 131 0.44 -4.38 3.96
C ASN A 131 0.15 -5.68 4.74
N CYS A 132 -1.12 -6.09 4.82
CA CYS A 132 -1.50 -7.37 5.43
C CYS A 132 -0.83 -8.56 4.73
N VAL A 133 -0.89 -8.63 3.40
CA VAL A 133 -0.25 -9.70 2.61
C VAL A 133 1.26 -9.74 2.82
N GLU A 134 1.91 -8.58 2.90
CA GLU A 134 3.36 -8.48 3.09
C GLU A 134 3.77 -9.01 4.46
N HIS A 135 3.06 -8.63 5.53
CA HIS A 135 3.42 -8.93 6.91
C HIS A 135 2.80 -10.22 7.45
N THR A 136 1.86 -10.82 6.74
CA THR A 136 1.32 -12.14 7.07
C THR A 136 2.25 -13.25 6.58
N ARG A 137 2.51 -14.24 7.43
CA ARG A 137 3.38 -15.38 7.11
C ARG A 137 2.76 -16.27 6.04
N LYS A 138 3.59 -17.13 5.46
CA LYS A 138 3.14 -18.20 4.56
C LYS A 138 2.12 -19.09 5.28
N GLY A 139 0.99 -19.37 4.64
CA GLY A 139 -0.11 -20.14 5.22
C GLY A 139 -0.97 -19.36 6.22
N GLY A 140 -0.72 -18.05 6.41
CA GLY A 140 -1.50 -17.22 7.29
C GLY A 140 -2.86 -16.82 6.73
N GLU A 141 -3.58 -15.99 7.47
CA GLU A 141 -4.97 -15.65 7.20
C GLU A 141 -5.19 -14.14 7.28
N ILE A 142 -6.02 -13.64 6.36
CA ILE A 142 -6.49 -12.27 6.31
C ILE A 142 -8.00 -12.33 6.33
N SER A 143 -8.64 -11.64 7.28
CA SER A 143 -10.09 -11.57 7.42
C SER A 143 -10.58 -10.16 7.10
N ILE A 144 -11.63 -10.06 6.31
CA ILE A 144 -12.28 -8.80 5.99
C ILE A 144 -13.73 -8.93 6.42
N SER A 145 -14.17 -8.07 7.32
CA SER A 145 -15.57 -8.00 7.71
C SER A 145 -16.12 -6.59 7.53
N TYR A 146 -17.40 -6.47 7.26
CA TYR A 146 -18.03 -5.17 7.11
C TYR A 146 -19.48 -5.18 7.58
N ALA A 147 -19.88 -4.05 8.16
CA ALA A 147 -21.23 -3.82 8.66
C ALA A 147 -21.59 -2.34 8.53
N GLU A 148 -22.87 -2.03 8.60
CA GLU A 148 -23.35 -0.66 8.70
C GLU A 148 -24.24 -0.50 9.94
N ASN A 149 -24.21 0.67 10.50
CA ASN A 149 -25.11 1.11 11.55
C ASN A 149 -25.73 2.47 11.15
N ALA A 150 -26.51 3.08 12.05
CA ALA A 150 -27.18 4.34 11.75
C ALA A 150 -26.23 5.53 11.49
N LEU A 151 -24.95 5.43 11.85
CA LEU A 151 -23.99 6.53 11.80
C LEU A 151 -22.92 6.34 10.73
N PHE A 152 -22.43 5.12 10.52
CA PHE A 152 -21.33 4.83 9.60
C PHE A 152 -21.36 3.40 9.08
N THR A 153 -20.65 3.17 8.00
CA THR A 153 -20.26 1.86 7.48
C THR A 153 -18.84 1.57 7.92
N GLU A 154 -18.62 0.41 8.51
CA GLU A 154 -17.32 -0.06 8.99
C GLU A 154 -16.81 -1.20 8.12
N ILE A 155 -15.54 -1.14 7.77
CA ILE A 155 -14.80 -2.22 7.10
C ILE A 155 -13.62 -2.54 7.98
N THR A 156 -13.57 -3.76 8.50
CA THR A 156 -12.48 -4.24 9.36
C THR A 156 -11.62 -5.21 8.56
N ILE A 157 -10.32 -4.97 8.55
CA ILE A 157 -9.33 -5.84 7.90
C ILE A 157 -8.35 -6.30 8.97
N GLU A 158 -8.27 -7.60 9.17
CA GLU A 158 -7.43 -8.23 10.18
C GLU A 158 -6.48 -9.22 9.53
N ASP A 159 -5.25 -9.30 10.03
CA ASP A 159 -4.28 -10.31 9.65
C ASP A 159 -3.69 -10.99 10.90
N ASN A 160 -3.28 -12.23 10.75
CA ASN A 160 -2.58 -12.98 11.80
C ASN A 160 -1.05 -12.96 11.61
N GLY A 161 -0.53 -11.85 11.10
CA GLY A 161 0.88 -11.64 10.81
C GLY A 161 1.74 -11.38 12.05
N ILE A 162 2.82 -10.65 11.83
CA ILE A 162 3.81 -10.36 12.89
C ILE A 162 3.37 -9.24 13.84
N GLY A 163 2.26 -8.57 13.54
CA GLY A 163 1.78 -7.40 14.28
C GLY A 163 2.64 -6.15 14.11
N ILE A 164 2.21 -5.08 14.75
CA ILE A 164 2.88 -3.77 14.73
C ILE A 164 3.34 -3.42 16.14
N PRO A 165 4.64 -3.15 16.36
CA PRO A 165 5.13 -2.71 17.65
C PRO A 165 4.37 -1.49 18.17
N LYS A 166 4.02 -1.46 19.46
CA LYS A 166 3.26 -0.35 20.08
C LYS A 166 3.90 1.02 19.85
N GLU A 167 5.22 1.06 19.80
CA GLU A 167 6.00 2.27 19.53
C GLU A 167 5.85 2.79 18.10
N ASP A 168 5.52 1.92 17.13
CA ASP A 168 5.35 2.26 15.73
C ASP A 168 3.91 2.74 15.42
N LEU A 169 2.90 2.28 16.17
CA LEU A 169 1.49 2.58 15.94
C LEU A 169 1.17 4.08 15.72
N PRO A 170 1.73 5.03 16.51
CA PRO A 170 1.45 6.45 16.31
C PRO A 170 2.00 7.02 15.00
N TYR A 171 2.86 6.28 14.31
CA TYR A 171 3.62 6.77 13.17
C TYR A 171 3.30 6.07 11.86
N ILE A 172 2.58 4.97 11.85
CA ILE A 172 2.35 4.14 10.66
C ILE A 172 1.63 4.87 9.52
N PHE A 173 0.88 5.91 9.80
CA PHE A 173 0.23 6.76 8.81
C PHE A 173 1.09 7.94 8.34
N LYS A 174 2.30 8.11 8.89
CA LYS A 174 3.24 9.11 8.39
C LYS A 174 3.87 8.64 7.08
N ARG A 175 4.02 9.55 6.14
CA ARG A 175 4.70 9.30 4.85
C ARG A 175 6.15 8.92 5.10
N PHE A 176 6.63 7.93 4.36
CA PHE A 176 7.99 7.40 4.42
C PHE A 176 8.37 6.75 5.75
N TYR A 177 7.40 6.60 6.67
CA TYR A 177 7.67 5.88 7.90
C TYR A 177 7.81 4.38 7.61
N LYS A 178 8.89 3.82 8.10
CA LYS A 178 9.18 2.39 8.07
C LYS A 178 9.30 1.90 9.51
N GLY A 179 8.41 1.03 9.92
CA GLY A 179 8.52 0.34 11.20
C GLY A 179 9.75 -0.57 11.23
N LYS A 180 10.15 -1.02 12.41
CA LYS A 180 11.30 -1.90 12.60
C LYS A 180 11.20 -3.24 11.87
N THR A 181 9.98 -3.67 11.56
CA THR A 181 9.66 -4.92 10.86
C THR A 181 9.40 -4.73 9.37
N ALA A 182 9.53 -3.50 8.86
CA ALA A 182 9.30 -3.22 7.45
C ALA A 182 10.36 -3.89 6.58
N SER A 183 9.95 -4.41 5.43
CA SER A 183 10.89 -4.93 4.44
C SER A 183 11.76 -3.80 3.88
N ASP A 184 12.98 -4.12 3.46
CA ASP A 184 13.89 -3.15 2.80
C ASP A 184 13.24 -2.58 1.52
N ASP A 185 12.35 -3.34 0.92
CA ASP A 185 11.60 -2.96 -0.28
C ASP A 185 10.39 -2.07 -0.02
N SER A 186 9.94 -1.94 1.22
CA SER A 186 8.84 -1.05 1.60
C SER A 186 9.23 0.41 1.41
N VAL A 187 8.32 1.23 0.92
CA VAL A 187 8.54 2.69 0.73
C VAL A 187 7.93 3.51 1.87
N GLY A 188 6.99 2.95 2.64
CA GLY A 188 6.32 3.66 3.73
C GLY A 188 5.28 4.69 3.27
N ILE A 189 4.68 4.51 2.09
CA ILE A 189 3.65 5.42 1.54
C ILE A 189 2.24 4.81 1.59
N GLY A 190 2.11 3.49 1.55
CA GLY A 190 0.83 2.83 1.35
C GLY A 190 -0.22 3.16 2.41
N LEU A 191 0.12 3.03 3.69
CA LEU A 191 -0.80 3.35 4.79
C LEU A 191 -1.07 4.85 4.90
N ALA A 192 -0.08 5.70 4.64
CA ALA A 192 -0.27 7.16 4.57
C ALA A 192 -1.24 7.55 3.46
N MET A 193 -1.17 6.88 2.31
CA MET A 193 -2.11 7.07 1.20
C MET A 193 -3.52 6.64 1.60
N ALA A 194 -3.68 5.45 2.19
CA ALA A 194 -4.97 4.96 2.66
C ALA A 194 -5.60 5.96 3.64
N HIS A 195 -4.85 6.42 4.62
CA HIS A 195 -5.31 7.41 5.59
C HIS A 195 -5.73 8.72 4.92
N THR A 196 -4.90 9.27 4.02
CA THR A 196 -5.22 10.52 3.31
C THR A 196 -6.49 10.39 2.48
N ILE A 197 -6.66 9.28 1.75
CA ILE A 197 -7.86 9.05 0.92
C ILE A 197 -9.12 8.96 1.78
N ILE A 198 -9.10 8.19 2.85
CA ILE A 198 -10.27 7.97 3.70
C ILE A 198 -10.65 9.25 4.43
N THR A 199 -9.69 9.97 5.03
CA THR A 199 -9.96 11.22 5.74
C THR A 199 -10.43 12.34 4.82
N SER A 200 -9.95 12.39 3.57
CA SER A 200 -10.42 13.35 2.56
C SER A 200 -11.88 13.10 2.12
N GLN A 201 -12.41 11.90 2.35
CA GLN A 201 -13.81 11.54 2.12
C GLN A 201 -14.65 11.59 3.41
N GLN A 202 -14.17 12.25 4.48
CA GLN A 202 -14.85 12.36 5.77
C GLN A 202 -14.99 11.03 6.53
N GLY A 203 -14.21 10.03 6.16
CA GLY A 203 -14.06 8.79 6.90
C GLY A 203 -12.95 8.89 7.95
N ASP A 204 -12.80 7.85 8.72
CA ASP A 204 -11.71 7.66 9.68
C ASP A 204 -11.06 6.29 9.48
N ILE A 205 -9.81 6.17 9.91
CA ILE A 205 -9.08 4.91 9.87
C ILE A 205 -8.31 4.73 11.18
N THR A 206 -8.57 3.65 11.85
CA THR A 206 -7.92 3.29 13.12
C THR A 206 -7.15 1.97 12.96
N VAL A 207 -6.17 1.75 13.81
CA VAL A 207 -5.38 0.53 13.81
C VAL A 207 -5.23 0.03 15.24
N HIS A 208 -5.35 -1.29 15.38
CA HIS A 208 -5.08 -2.03 16.60
C HIS A 208 -4.10 -3.15 16.27
N SER A 209 -3.16 -3.40 17.17
CA SER A 209 -2.23 -4.53 17.06
C SER A 209 -1.91 -5.04 18.46
N GLU A 210 -1.91 -6.34 18.64
CA GLU A 210 -1.56 -7.02 19.88
C GLU A 210 -0.08 -7.45 19.89
#